data_53699b0cf94185c7f5f5a303274bde44
#
_entry.id   53699b0cf94185c7f5f5a303274bde44
#
_cell.length_a   1.000
_cell.length_b   1.000
_cell.length_c   1.000
_cell.angle_alpha   90.00
_cell.angle_beta   90.00
_cell.angle_gamma   90.00
#
_symmetry.space_group_name_H-M   'P 1'
#
loop_
_entity.id
_entity.type
_entity.pdbx_description
1 polymer ?
#
loop_
_entity_poly.entity_id
_entity_poly.type
_entity_poly.pdbx_seq_one_letter_code
_entity_poly.pdbx_strand_id
1 'polypeptide(L)'
;MELPARQASNRSCSPARLSVSRRVIQIFWLWVFAALGVLPAHAEGCPTAKDEIATDRPDVTNSSLVVPTGSLQNENGINFSARDGGRTIDGTNSRWRLGIAPCLELLVDLPTRFENIKAPGVSGFSNITPAVKWQVSPLPGKVDVSLVAGIGLPTGSIDIAGHGAQPYLQMPWSWELHDGWGLSGMLTEFFRPAELKTKRITETTFVIERKVAEKASLFVEYVGDYPINAGPSQLFNSGGVYRLSPTQQVDFHVAFGLNHNAPSYIVGIGYSFRFDGLFKSMRN
;
A
#
# COMPACT_ATOMS: atom_id res chain seq x y z
N MET A 1 54.44 10.24 41.18
CA MET A 1 53.24 10.67 41.93
C MET A 1 52.11 10.60 40.94
N GLU A 2 51.49 9.41 40.81
CA GLU A 2 50.48 9.09 39.83
C GLU A 2 49.09 9.32 40.44
N LEU A 3 48.23 10.04 39.73
CA LEU A 3 46.83 10.23 40.09
C LEU A 3 45.96 9.19 39.35
N PRO A 4 44.99 8.54 40.02
CA PRO A 4 44.19 7.49 39.41
C PRO A 4 43.08 8.04 38.52
N ALA A 5 42.89 7.38 37.37
CA ALA A 5 41.82 7.63 36.39
C ALA A 5 40.42 7.33 36.97
N ARG A 6 39.51 8.28 36.87
CA ARG A 6 38.08 8.09 37.17
C ARG A 6 37.43 7.29 36.05
N GLN A 7 36.90 6.12 36.37
CA GLN A 7 36.00 5.36 35.54
C GLN A 7 34.64 6.09 35.45
N ALA A 8 34.30 6.56 34.26
CA ALA A 8 32.98 7.04 33.95
C ALA A 8 32.03 5.84 33.72
N SER A 9 31.06 5.67 34.60
CA SER A 9 29.98 4.69 34.49
C SER A 9 29.04 5.08 33.34
N ASN A 10 29.16 4.44 32.19
CA ASN A 10 28.22 4.51 31.11
C ASN A 10 26.95 3.72 31.49
N ARG A 11 25.91 4.38 32.00
CA ARG A 11 24.56 3.83 32.09
C ARG A 11 23.91 4.01 30.73
N SER A 12 23.90 2.97 29.91
CA SER A 12 23.08 2.90 28.69
C SER A 12 21.60 2.79 29.10
N CYS A 13 20.83 3.83 28.85
CA CYS A 13 19.40 3.76 28.85
C CYS A 13 18.97 2.89 27.65
N SER A 14 18.55 1.66 27.91
CA SER A 14 17.98 0.78 26.91
C SER A 14 16.54 1.24 26.63
N PRO A 15 16.17 1.57 25.39
CA PRO A 15 14.78 1.88 25.08
C PRO A 15 13.94 0.62 25.25
N ALA A 16 12.82 0.72 25.95
CA ALA A 16 11.85 -0.35 26.13
C ALA A 16 11.37 -0.85 24.76
N ARG A 17 11.80 -2.06 24.39
CA ARG A 17 11.32 -2.73 23.19
C ARG A 17 9.87 -3.16 23.43
N LEU A 18 8.93 -2.50 22.80
CA LEU A 18 7.56 -3.01 22.62
C LEU A 18 7.64 -4.24 21.70
N SER A 19 7.92 -5.40 22.26
CA SER A 19 7.83 -6.66 21.51
C SER A 19 6.36 -7.06 21.45
N VAL A 20 5.72 -6.75 20.33
CA VAL A 20 4.41 -7.35 20.04
C VAL A 20 4.61 -8.85 19.95
N SER A 21 4.05 -9.58 20.93
CA SER A 21 4.23 -11.02 21.06
C SER A 21 3.73 -11.73 19.79
N ARG A 22 4.50 -12.69 19.27
CA ARG A 22 4.08 -13.57 18.15
C ARG A 22 2.69 -14.16 18.37
N ARG A 23 2.29 -14.38 19.62
CA ARG A 23 0.96 -14.88 19.98
C ARG A 23 -0.15 -13.89 19.66
N VAL A 24 0.07 -12.57 19.82
CA VAL A 24 -0.94 -11.55 19.49
C VAL A 24 -1.19 -11.51 17.99
N ILE A 25 -0.15 -11.61 17.17
CA ILE A 25 -0.26 -11.65 15.71
C ILE A 25 -0.94 -12.95 15.26
N GLN A 26 -0.59 -14.09 15.85
CA GLN A 26 -1.23 -15.37 15.52
C GLN A 26 -2.71 -15.40 15.95
N ILE A 27 -3.04 -14.85 17.12
CA ILE A 27 -4.42 -14.73 17.59
C ILE A 27 -5.22 -13.79 16.67
N PHE A 28 -4.64 -12.65 16.23
CA PHE A 28 -5.27 -11.74 15.29
C PHE A 28 -5.61 -12.45 13.96
N TRP A 29 -4.67 -13.19 13.38
CA TRP A 29 -4.93 -13.94 12.15
C TRP A 29 -5.94 -15.08 12.33
N LEU A 30 -5.95 -15.76 13.47
CA LEU A 30 -6.97 -16.77 13.82
C LEU A 30 -8.37 -16.14 13.92
N TRP A 31 -8.50 -14.95 14.50
CA TRP A 31 -9.77 -14.22 14.57
C TRP A 31 -10.23 -13.72 13.20
N VAL A 32 -9.30 -13.24 12.35
CA VAL A 32 -9.62 -12.85 10.97
C VAL A 32 -10.12 -14.05 10.17
N PHE A 33 -9.45 -15.19 10.25
CA PHE A 33 -9.89 -16.42 9.56
C PHE A 33 -11.19 -17.00 10.15
N ALA A 34 -11.39 -16.94 11.46
CA ALA A 34 -12.63 -17.39 12.10
C ALA A 34 -13.81 -16.47 11.73
N ALA A 35 -13.59 -15.16 11.65
CA ALA A 35 -14.62 -14.22 11.21
C ALA A 35 -14.99 -14.41 9.72
N LEU A 36 -14.02 -14.76 8.86
CA LEU A 36 -14.27 -15.07 7.45
C LEU A 36 -15.03 -16.39 7.24
N GLY A 37 -14.87 -17.37 8.14
CA GLY A 37 -15.57 -18.67 8.07
C GLY A 37 -17.05 -18.62 8.44
N VAL A 38 -17.54 -17.52 9.00
CA VAL A 38 -18.94 -17.37 9.49
C VAL A 38 -19.78 -16.46 8.58
N LEU A 39 -19.19 -15.85 7.54
CA LEU A 39 -19.95 -15.00 6.62
C LEU A 39 -20.84 -15.89 5.74
N PRO A 40 -22.18 -15.80 5.84
CA PRO A 40 -23.04 -16.46 4.88
C PRO A 40 -22.75 -15.86 3.51
N ALA A 41 -22.44 -16.70 2.53
CA ALA A 41 -22.26 -16.32 1.13
C ALA A 41 -23.60 -15.90 0.51
N HIS A 42 -24.22 -14.85 1.01
CA HIS A 42 -25.32 -14.19 0.35
C HIS A 42 -24.70 -13.14 -0.59
N ALA A 43 -24.36 -13.61 -1.77
CA ALA A 43 -23.91 -12.78 -2.88
C ALA A 43 -25.09 -12.00 -3.49
N GLU A 44 -25.72 -11.14 -2.72
CA GLU A 44 -26.44 -10.01 -3.31
C GLU A 44 -25.40 -8.95 -3.61
N GLY A 45 -24.91 -8.99 -4.87
CA GLY A 45 -24.10 -7.98 -5.53
C GLY A 45 -22.97 -7.41 -4.68
N CYS A 46 -21.75 -7.77 -5.01
CA CYS A 46 -20.63 -6.91 -4.59
C CYS A 46 -21.06 -5.47 -4.80
N PRO A 47 -20.89 -4.54 -3.87
CA PRO A 47 -21.06 -3.13 -4.14
C PRO A 47 -20.01 -2.77 -5.17
N THR A 48 -20.40 -3.05 -6.40
CA THR A 48 -19.57 -2.90 -7.57
C THR A 48 -19.12 -1.47 -7.62
N ALA A 49 -17.89 -1.34 -8.02
CA ALA A 49 -17.27 -0.09 -8.35
C ALA A 49 -18.33 0.88 -8.87
N LYS A 50 -18.42 1.97 -8.18
CA LYS A 50 -19.23 3.13 -8.52
C LYS A 50 -18.94 3.52 -9.96
N ASP A 51 -19.82 4.24 -10.62
CA ASP A 51 -19.57 4.82 -11.95
C ASP A 51 -18.24 5.61 -11.99
N GLU A 52 -17.79 6.10 -10.84
CA GLU A 52 -16.52 6.80 -10.67
C GLU A 52 -15.35 5.84 -10.47
N ILE A 53 -14.21 6.19 -11.05
CA ILE A 53 -12.95 5.46 -10.89
C ILE A 53 -12.53 5.44 -9.41
N ALA A 54 -12.14 4.26 -8.90
CA ALA A 54 -11.55 4.05 -7.59
C ALA A 54 -10.13 3.51 -7.78
N THR A 55 -9.14 4.27 -7.36
CA THR A 55 -7.72 3.96 -7.58
C THR A 55 -7.03 3.50 -6.30
N ASP A 56 -5.92 2.80 -6.47
CA ASP A 56 -4.96 2.47 -5.41
C ASP A 56 -3.88 3.57 -5.27
N ARG A 57 -4.11 4.74 -5.86
CA ARG A 57 -3.26 5.94 -5.83
C ARG A 57 -4.07 7.17 -5.40
N PRO A 58 -3.41 8.22 -4.86
CA PRO A 58 -1.96 8.47 -4.66
C PRO A 58 -1.41 8.05 -3.29
N ASP A 59 -2.28 7.63 -2.36
CA ASP A 59 -1.91 7.12 -1.04
C ASP A 59 -1.25 5.72 -1.15
N VAL A 60 -0.66 5.27 -0.07
CA VAL A 60 -0.10 3.92 0.06
C VAL A 60 -1.20 2.90 0.31
N THR A 61 -2.30 3.36 0.91
CA THR A 61 -3.49 2.56 1.18
C THR A 61 -4.21 2.20 -0.12
N ASN A 62 -4.27 0.93 -0.47
CA ASN A 62 -5.03 0.48 -1.62
C ASN A 62 -6.54 0.64 -1.38
N SER A 63 -7.29 0.93 -2.44
CA SER A 63 -8.76 0.91 -2.40
C SER A 63 -9.29 -0.45 -1.93
N SER A 64 -10.32 -0.43 -1.09
CA SER A 64 -11.07 -1.64 -0.72
C SER A 64 -12.04 -2.13 -1.82
N LEU A 65 -12.21 -1.35 -2.92
CA LEU A 65 -13.11 -1.66 -4.01
C LEU A 65 -12.38 -2.37 -5.15
N VAL A 66 -13.07 -3.31 -5.81
CA VAL A 66 -12.61 -3.92 -7.05
C VAL A 66 -13.06 -3.12 -8.26
N VAL A 67 -12.33 -3.23 -9.36
CA VAL A 67 -12.71 -2.68 -10.66
C VAL A 67 -13.94 -3.43 -11.19
N PRO A 68 -14.92 -2.76 -11.85
CA PRO A 68 -16.11 -3.41 -12.40
C PRO A 68 -15.76 -4.57 -13.32
N THR A 69 -16.57 -5.62 -13.29
CA THR A 69 -16.40 -6.78 -14.17
C THR A 69 -16.35 -6.36 -15.63
N GLY A 70 -15.33 -6.81 -16.36
CA GLY A 70 -15.11 -6.46 -17.77
C GLY A 70 -14.50 -5.08 -17.99
N SER A 71 -14.02 -4.43 -16.94
CA SER A 71 -13.29 -3.15 -17.03
C SER A 71 -11.81 -3.36 -16.80
N LEU A 72 -10.98 -2.59 -17.49
CA LEU A 72 -9.53 -2.53 -17.36
C LEU A 72 -9.14 -1.13 -16.88
N GLN A 73 -8.48 -1.05 -15.74
CA GLN A 73 -7.96 0.18 -15.18
C GLN A 73 -6.44 0.16 -15.19
N ASN A 74 -5.85 1.30 -15.52
CA ASN A 74 -4.42 1.51 -15.41
C ASN A 74 -4.14 2.75 -14.56
N GLU A 75 -3.19 2.62 -13.67
CA GLU A 75 -2.74 3.65 -12.74
C GLU A 75 -1.24 3.84 -12.91
N ASN A 76 -0.79 5.08 -13.11
CA ASN A 76 0.61 5.40 -13.33
C ASN A 76 1.03 6.57 -12.46
N GLY A 77 2.30 6.60 -12.10
CA GLY A 77 2.85 7.71 -11.33
C GLY A 77 4.36 7.82 -11.45
N ILE A 78 4.85 9.00 -11.14
CA ILE A 78 6.27 9.30 -11.03
C ILE A 78 6.49 9.93 -9.67
N ASN A 79 7.50 9.46 -8.93
CA ASN A 79 7.89 10.02 -7.66
C ASN A 79 9.31 10.55 -7.72
N PHE A 80 9.56 11.60 -6.95
CA PHE A 80 10.87 12.08 -6.59
C PHE A 80 11.04 11.91 -5.08
N SER A 81 12.10 11.26 -4.66
CA SER A 81 12.37 11.01 -3.26
C SER A 81 13.79 11.41 -2.85
N ALA A 82 13.95 11.77 -1.59
CA ALA A 82 15.23 12.04 -0.97
C ALA A 82 15.41 11.19 0.29
N ARG A 83 16.63 10.61 0.45
CA ARG A 83 17.01 9.82 1.62
C ARG A 83 18.51 9.95 1.86
N ASP A 84 18.92 10.27 3.09
CA ASP A 84 20.32 10.30 3.51
C ASP A 84 21.24 11.12 2.57
N GLY A 85 20.73 12.21 1.99
CA GLY A 85 21.40 13.04 1.01
C GLY A 85 21.37 12.53 -0.43
N GLY A 86 20.98 11.28 -0.65
CA GLY A 86 20.69 10.72 -1.97
C GLY A 86 19.34 11.20 -2.52
N ARG A 87 19.17 11.14 -3.82
CA ARG A 87 17.91 11.50 -4.51
C ARG A 87 17.61 10.49 -5.61
N THR A 88 16.36 10.10 -5.71
CA THR A 88 15.89 9.11 -6.66
C THR A 88 14.63 9.62 -7.35
N ILE A 89 14.53 9.36 -8.65
CA ILE A 89 13.26 9.41 -9.39
C ILE A 89 12.84 7.98 -9.65
N ASP A 90 11.58 7.67 -9.41
CA ASP A 90 10.99 6.39 -9.79
C ASP A 90 9.73 6.59 -10.64
N GLY A 91 9.54 5.71 -11.58
CA GLY A 91 8.41 5.68 -12.53
C GLY A 91 8.49 4.45 -13.45
N THR A 92 7.43 4.04 -14.07
CA THR A 92 6.09 4.67 -14.15
C THR A 92 5.13 4.24 -13.02
N ASN A 93 5.55 3.46 -12.04
CA ASN A 93 4.68 2.92 -10.98
C ASN A 93 3.35 2.38 -11.55
N SER A 94 3.45 1.61 -12.64
CA SER A 94 2.29 1.23 -13.43
C SER A 94 1.59 0.01 -12.85
N ARG A 95 0.34 0.17 -12.43
CA ARG A 95 -0.55 -0.89 -11.97
C ARG A 95 -1.70 -1.09 -12.96
N TRP A 96 -1.91 -2.33 -13.37
CA TRP A 96 -3.06 -2.75 -14.17
C TRP A 96 -4.02 -3.56 -13.32
N ARG A 97 -5.30 -3.25 -13.44
CA ARG A 97 -6.38 -3.87 -12.68
C ARG A 97 -7.48 -4.30 -13.66
N LEU A 98 -7.85 -5.58 -13.64
CA LEU A 98 -8.87 -6.16 -14.51
C LEU A 98 -9.97 -6.81 -13.68
N GLY A 99 -11.18 -6.29 -13.75
CA GLY A 99 -12.36 -6.91 -13.15
C GLY A 99 -12.77 -8.16 -13.92
N ILE A 100 -12.55 -9.34 -13.32
CA ILE A 100 -12.81 -10.64 -13.99
C ILE A 100 -14.14 -11.27 -13.60
N ALA A 101 -14.65 -10.95 -12.42
CA ALA A 101 -15.95 -11.43 -11.92
C ALA A 101 -16.51 -10.42 -10.91
N PRO A 102 -17.78 -10.53 -10.48
CA PRO A 102 -18.27 -9.77 -9.35
C PRO A 102 -17.33 -9.96 -8.15
N CYS A 103 -16.92 -8.87 -7.51
CA CYS A 103 -16.01 -8.88 -6.35
C CYS A 103 -14.61 -9.44 -6.57
N LEU A 104 -14.17 -9.68 -7.80
CA LEU A 104 -12.86 -10.26 -8.07
C LEU A 104 -12.13 -9.52 -9.19
N GLU A 105 -10.91 -9.08 -8.91
CA GLU A 105 -10.02 -8.48 -9.90
C GLU A 105 -8.64 -9.12 -9.90
N LEU A 106 -8.01 -9.09 -11.06
CA LEU A 106 -6.59 -9.35 -11.23
C LEU A 106 -5.84 -8.03 -11.24
N LEU A 107 -4.68 -8.02 -10.57
CA LEU A 107 -3.76 -6.89 -10.56
C LEU A 107 -2.40 -7.33 -11.09
N VAL A 108 -1.72 -6.41 -11.76
CA VAL A 108 -0.31 -6.59 -12.13
C VAL A 108 0.40 -5.26 -11.97
N ASP A 109 1.38 -5.21 -11.07
CA ASP A 109 2.34 -4.12 -11.04
C ASP A 109 3.45 -4.42 -12.04
N LEU A 110 3.66 -3.51 -12.98
CA LEU A 110 4.78 -3.58 -13.92
C LEU A 110 6.06 -3.07 -13.26
N PRO A 111 7.24 -3.50 -13.73
CA PRO A 111 8.50 -3.06 -13.17
C PRO A 111 8.66 -1.54 -13.21
N THR A 112 8.78 -0.93 -12.05
CA THR A 112 9.10 0.48 -11.88
C THR A 112 10.60 0.70 -12.07
N ARG A 113 10.99 1.68 -12.87
CA ARG A 113 12.37 2.14 -12.98
C ARG A 113 12.70 3.07 -11.81
N PHE A 114 13.76 2.75 -11.08
CA PHE A 114 14.38 3.63 -10.10
C PHE A 114 15.66 4.20 -10.70
N GLU A 115 15.79 5.52 -10.70
CA GLU A 115 16.96 6.22 -11.19
C GLU A 115 17.57 7.06 -10.07
N ASN A 116 18.75 6.68 -9.64
CA ASN A 116 19.51 7.49 -8.69
C ASN A 116 20.13 8.69 -9.38
N ILE A 117 19.65 9.89 -9.08
CA ILE A 117 20.13 11.15 -9.67
C ILE A 117 21.15 11.87 -8.78
N LYS A 118 21.28 11.44 -7.52
CA LYS A 118 22.29 11.91 -6.59
C LYS A 118 22.65 10.82 -5.57
N ALA A 119 23.93 10.45 -5.51
CA ALA A 119 24.45 9.48 -4.53
C ALA A 119 24.28 9.96 -3.07
N PRO A 120 24.15 9.05 -2.10
CA PRO A 120 24.12 7.60 -2.32
C PRO A 120 22.76 7.10 -2.84
N GLY A 121 22.78 6.00 -3.58
CA GLY A 121 21.58 5.33 -4.09
C GLY A 121 21.93 4.36 -5.22
N VAL A 122 20.97 3.54 -5.58
CA VAL A 122 21.09 2.55 -6.66
C VAL A 122 20.04 2.80 -7.73
N SER A 123 20.32 2.42 -8.97
CA SER A 123 19.38 2.45 -10.09
C SER A 123 19.03 1.04 -10.52
N GLY A 124 17.81 0.83 -10.99
CA GLY A 124 17.36 -0.49 -11.43
C GLY A 124 15.84 -0.57 -11.59
N PHE A 125 15.33 -1.78 -11.62
CA PHE A 125 13.90 -2.07 -11.78
C PHE A 125 13.35 -2.85 -10.60
N SER A 126 12.10 -2.58 -10.20
CA SER A 126 11.33 -3.43 -9.31
C SER A 126 10.92 -4.74 -10.00
N ASN A 127 10.35 -5.65 -9.22
CA ASN A 127 9.76 -6.88 -9.74
C ASN A 127 8.45 -6.63 -10.50
N ILE A 128 8.10 -7.51 -11.44
CA ILE A 128 6.70 -7.67 -11.84
C ILE A 128 5.95 -8.37 -10.71
N THR A 129 4.76 -7.86 -10.39
CA THR A 129 4.01 -8.33 -9.21
C THR A 129 2.55 -8.61 -9.56
N PRO A 130 2.20 -9.83 -9.99
CA PRO A 130 0.81 -10.24 -10.13
C PRO A 130 0.14 -10.42 -8.77
N ALA A 131 -1.17 -10.12 -8.71
CA ALA A 131 -2.00 -10.31 -7.53
C ALA A 131 -3.47 -10.56 -7.91
N VAL A 132 -4.22 -11.04 -6.92
CA VAL A 132 -5.67 -11.19 -6.97
C VAL A 132 -6.25 -10.40 -5.80
N LYS A 133 -7.29 -9.61 -6.06
CA LYS A 133 -8.07 -8.90 -5.03
C LYS A 133 -9.49 -9.43 -5.04
N TRP A 134 -9.95 -9.80 -3.87
CA TRP A 134 -11.31 -10.22 -3.60
C TRP A 134 -11.95 -9.23 -2.63
N GLN A 135 -12.98 -8.52 -3.09
CA GLN A 135 -13.79 -7.65 -2.23
C GLN A 135 -14.76 -8.53 -1.43
N VAL A 136 -14.57 -8.55 -0.14
CA VAL A 136 -15.52 -9.14 0.80
C VAL A 136 -16.71 -8.18 0.87
N SER A 137 -17.95 -8.67 0.73
CA SER A 137 -19.17 -7.84 0.77
C SER A 137 -19.16 -6.85 1.92
N PRO A 138 -19.83 -5.68 1.78
CA PRO A 138 -19.81 -4.68 2.84
C PRO A 138 -20.24 -5.28 4.18
N LEU A 139 -19.43 -5.00 5.18
CA LEU A 139 -19.76 -5.32 6.55
C LEU A 139 -20.86 -4.38 7.05
N PRO A 140 -21.59 -4.74 8.13
CA PRO A 140 -22.53 -3.82 8.75
C PRO A 140 -21.91 -2.45 9.01
N GLY A 141 -22.66 -1.36 8.76
CA GLY A 141 -22.16 0.00 8.96
C GLY A 141 -21.46 0.63 7.77
N LYS A 142 -21.58 0.07 6.54
CA LYS A 142 -20.98 0.57 5.29
C LYS A 142 -19.44 0.52 5.29
N VAL A 143 -18.88 -0.49 5.92
CA VAL A 143 -17.44 -0.76 5.86
C VAL A 143 -17.18 -1.71 4.71
N ASP A 144 -16.35 -1.30 3.74
CA ASP A 144 -15.86 -2.15 2.66
C ASP A 144 -14.52 -2.76 3.05
N VAL A 145 -14.33 -4.03 2.76
CA VAL A 145 -13.09 -4.77 3.03
C VAL A 145 -12.74 -5.63 1.82
N SER A 146 -11.47 -5.68 1.49
CA SER A 146 -10.94 -6.62 0.50
C SER A 146 -9.76 -7.42 1.04
N LEU A 147 -9.50 -8.56 0.41
CA LEU A 147 -8.31 -9.35 0.61
C LEU A 147 -7.51 -9.37 -0.69
N VAL A 148 -6.23 -9.11 -0.58
CA VAL A 148 -5.30 -9.17 -1.72
C VAL A 148 -4.22 -10.18 -1.42
N ALA A 149 -3.96 -11.07 -2.37
CA ALA A 149 -2.82 -11.97 -2.34
C ALA A 149 -1.99 -11.77 -3.61
N GLY A 150 -0.71 -11.49 -3.44
CA GLY A 150 0.19 -11.24 -4.55
C GLY A 150 1.59 -11.79 -4.33
N ILE A 151 2.39 -11.77 -5.39
CA ILE A 151 3.75 -12.27 -5.38
C ILE A 151 4.64 -11.44 -6.29
N GLY A 152 5.68 -10.81 -5.72
CA GLY A 152 6.77 -10.24 -6.50
C GLY A 152 7.63 -11.35 -7.10
N LEU A 153 7.65 -11.43 -8.43
CA LEU A 153 8.48 -12.39 -9.16
C LEU A 153 9.90 -11.83 -9.31
N PRO A 154 10.96 -12.65 -9.21
CA PRO A 154 12.36 -12.18 -9.23
C PRO A 154 12.80 -11.76 -10.66
N THR A 155 12.16 -10.74 -11.20
CA THR A 155 12.38 -10.20 -12.56
C THR A 155 13.11 -8.87 -12.57
N GLY A 156 13.18 -8.20 -11.42
CA GLY A 156 13.82 -6.90 -11.28
C GLY A 156 15.33 -6.96 -11.07
N SER A 157 15.91 -5.79 -10.87
CA SER A 157 17.34 -5.67 -10.55
C SER A 157 17.60 -6.11 -9.10
N ILE A 158 18.65 -6.86 -8.87
CA ILE A 158 19.00 -7.39 -7.54
C ILE A 158 19.09 -6.30 -6.47
N ASP A 159 19.69 -5.15 -6.81
CA ASP A 159 19.92 -4.05 -5.87
C ASP A 159 18.62 -3.32 -5.49
N ILE A 160 17.56 -3.43 -6.30
CA ILE A 160 16.23 -2.83 -6.05
C ILE A 160 15.25 -3.89 -5.54
N ALA A 161 15.13 -4.97 -6.26
CA ALA A 161 14.09 -5.97 -6.04
C ALA A 161 14.53 -7.12 -5.11
N GLY A 162 15.85 -7.30 -4.93
CA GLY A 162 16.41 -8.41 -4.18
C GLY A 162 16.28 -9.75 -4.91
N HIS A 163 16.55 -10.81 -4.18
CA HIS A 163 16.50 -12.18 -4.69
C HIS A 163 15.19 -12.88 -4.31
N GLY A 164 14.76 -13.80 -5.17
CA GLY A 164 13.68 -14.74 -4.91
C GLY A 164 12.28 -14.12 -4.97
N ALA A 165 11.29 -14.98 -4.88
CA ALA A 165 9.90 -14.60 -4.88
C ALA A 165 9.52 -13.93 -3.55
N GLN A 166 8.66 -12.90 -3.61
CA GLN A 166 8.24 -12.08 -2.47
C GLN A 166 6.71 -12.05 -2.37
N PRO A 167 6.10 -13.09 -1.78
CA PRO A 167 4.65 -13.10 -1.58
C PRO A 167 4.23 -12.06 -0.55
N TYR A 168 2.99 -11.58 -0.68
CA TYR A 168 2.37 -10.69 0.29
C TYR A 168 0.88 -10.94 0.41
N LEU A 169 0.32 -10.51 1.54
CA LEU A 169 -1.11 -10.48 1.82
C LEU A 169 -1.48 -9.08 2.29
N GLN A 170 -2.58 -8.52 1.76
CA GLN A 170 -3.09 -7.21 2.17
C GLN A 170 -4.57 -7.30 2.52
N MET A 171 -4.99 -6.43 3.41
CA MET A 171 -6.38 -6.25 3.80
C MET A 171 -6.70 -4.75 3.84
N PRO A 172 -7.01 -4.13 2.69
CA PRO A 172 -7.52 -2.77 2.63
C PRO A 172 -8.97 -2.73 3.10
N TRP A 173 -9.31 -1.68 3.83
CA TRP A 173 -10.66 -1.39 4.28
C TRP A 173 -10.98 0.08 4.13
N SER A 174 -12.26 0.42 3.96
CA SER A 174 -12.74 1.79 3.94
C SER A 174 -14.09 1.92 4.62
N TRP A 175 -14.34 3.10 5.15
CA TRP A 175 -15.58 3.47 5.80
C TRP A 175 -16.01 4.86 5.35
N GLU A 176 -17.12 4.91 4.61
CA GLU A 176 -17.71 6.17 4.16
C GLU A 176 -18.50 6.81 5.30
N LEU A 177 -18.07 7.99 5.71
CA LEU A 177 -18.69 8.79 6.77
C LEU A 177 -19.66 9.82 6.18
N HIS A 178 -20.25 10.66 7.05
CA HIS A 178 -21.13 11.75 6.64
C HIS A 178 -20.34 12.93 6.04
N ASP A 179 -21.01 13.77 5.25
CA ASP A 179 -20.51 15.05 4.75
C ASP A 179 -19.23 14.96 3.91
N GLY A 180 -19.05 13.85 3.19
CA GLY A 180 -17.92 13.64 2.31
C GLY A 180 -16.60 13.33 3.04
N TRP A 181 -16.66 12.93 4.30
CA TRP A 181 -15.53 12.36 5.01
C TRP A 181 -15.44 10.86 4.76
N GLY A 182 -14.22 10.34 4.66
CA GLY A 182 -13.90 8.93 4.58
C GLY A 182 -12.76 8.57 5.52
N LEU A 183 -12.81 7.35 6.03
CA LEU A 183 -11.70 6.70 6.71
C LEU A 183 -11.32 5.46 5.93
N SER A 184 -10.04 5.20 5.79
CA SER A 184 -9.55 3.96 5.23
C SER A 184 -8.22 3.56 5.85
N GLY A 185 -7.81 2.35 5.58
CA GLY A 185 -6.54 1.84 6.04
C GLY A 185 -6.25 0.48 5.44
N MET A 186 -5.04 0.02 5.67
CA MET A 186 -4.57 -1.25 5.13
C MET A 186 -3.61 -1.92 6.11
N LEU A 187 -3.70 -3.23 6.20
CA LEU A 187 -2.69 -4.07 6.82
C LEU A 187 -2.06 -4.94 5.74
N THR A 188 -0.76 -4.86 5.59
CA THR A 188 0.01 -5.69 4.64
C THR A 188 1.06 -6.50 5.38
N GLU A 189 1.22 -7.75 5.00
CA GLU A 189 2.30 -8.62 5.43
C GLU A 189 3.13 -9.04 4.24
N PHE A 190 4.36 -8.54 4.15
CA PHE A 190 5.33 -8.90 3.12
C PHE A 190 6.23 -10.02 3.63
N PHE A 191 6.35 -11.10 2.85
CA PHE A 191 7.26 -12.21 3.11
C PHE A 191 8.47 -12.10 2.17
N ARG A 192 9.67 -12.10 2.73
CA ARG A 192 10.90 -11.99 1.99
C ARG A 192 11.70 -13.28 2.06
N PRO A 193 12.55 -13.57 1.05
CA PRO A 193 13.42 -14.75 1.07
C PRO A 193 14.21 -14.90 2.36
N ALA A 194 14.46 -16.16 2.75
CA ALA A 194 15.07 -16.50 4.04
C ALA A 194 16.51 -16.00 4.20
N GLU A 195 17.19 -15.72 3.10
CA GLU A 195 18.57 -15.23 3.04
C GLU A 195 18.68 -13.76 3.50
N LEU A 196 17.57 -13.00 3.47
CA LEU A 196 17.56 -11.61 3.91
C LEU A 196 17.45 -11.50 5.43
N LYS A 197 18.12 -10.51 6.01
CA LYS A 197 18.07 -10.21 7.47
C LYS A 197 16.64 -9.93 7.91
N THR A 198 15.86 -9.25 7.07
CA THR A 198 14.46 -8.93 7.31
C THR A 198 13.59 -9.89 6.50
N LYS A 199 13.04 -10.89 7.17
CA LYS A 199 12.20 -11.94 6.54
C LYS A 199 10.74 -11.54 6.39
N ARG A 200 10.28 -10.58 7.17
CA ARG A 200 8.90 -10.09 7.20
C ARG A 200 8.87 -8.60 7.47
N ILE A 201 7.96 -7.93 6.79
CA ILE A 201 7.60 -6.54 7.07
C ILE A 201 6.08 -6.51 7.22
N THR A 202 5.62 -5.99 8.36
CA THR A 202 4.22 -5.64 8.54
C THR A 202 4.09 -4.16 8.21
N GLU A 203 3.28 -3.80 7.23
CA GLU A 203 2.91 -2.43 6.91
C GLU A 203 1.52 -2.14 7.44
N THR A 204 1.34 -0.97 8.04
CA THR A 204 0.02 -0.47 8.42
C THR A 204 -0.17 0.93 7.90
N THR A 205 -1.34 1.22 7.37
CA THR A 205 -1.70 2.55 6.92
C THR A 205 -3.03 3.00 7.52
N PHE A 206 -3.20 4.32 7.62
CA PHE A 206 -4.45 4.92 8.05
C PHE A 206 -4.66 6.25 7.35
N VAL A 207 -5.80 6.42 6.70
CA VAL A 207 -6.15 7.57 5.87
C VAL A 207 -7.40 8.25 6.41
N ILE A 208 -7.36 9.57 6.42
CA ILE A 208 -8.54 10.42 6.54
C ILE A 208 -8.66 11.19 5.23
N GLU A 209 -9.78 11.02 4.55
CA GLU A 209 -10.08 11.68 3.28
C GLU A 209 -11.27 12.64 3.45
N ARG A 210 -11.26 13.71 2.67
CA ARG A 210 -12.40 14.61 2.53
C ARG A 210 -12.63 14.99 1.08
N LYS A 211 -13.87 14.80 0.61
CA LYS A 211 -14.37 15.36 -0.63
C LYS A 211 -14.57 16.86 -0.44
N VAL A 212 -13.74 17.67 -1.08
CA VAL A 212 -13.76 19.14 -0.96
C VAL A 212 -14.52 19.83 -2.08
N ALA A 213 -14.72 19.12 -3.21
CA ALA A 213 -15.54 19.54 -4.33
C ALA A 213 -16.14 18.31 -5.02
N GLU A 214 -17.02 18.48 -6.00
CA GLU A 214 -17.65 17.38 -6.75
C GLU A 214 -16.60 16.45 -7.37
N LYS A 215 -15.49 17.01 -7.88
CA LYS A 215 -14.42 16.30 -8.59
C LYS A 215 -13.10 16.23 -7.81
N ALA A 216 -13.04 16.74 -6.58
CA ALA A 216 -11.80 16.83 -5.84
C ALA A 216 -11.92 16.31 -4.42
N SER A 217 -10.95 15.49 -4.03
CA SER A 217 -10.74 15.02 -2.65
C SER A 217 -9.33 15.34 -2.19
N LEU A 218 -9.17 15.56 -0.89
CA LEU A 218 -7.89 15.69 -0.21
C LEU A 218 -7.77 14.61 0.85
N PHE A 219 -6.56 14.18 1.13
CA PHE A 219 -6.31 13.18 2.17
C PHE A 219 -5.07 13.51 3.01
N VAL A 220 -5.04 12.91 4.19
CA VAL A 220 -3.86 12.75 5.03
C VAL A 220 -3.73 11.28 5.42
N GLU A 221 -2.52 10.78 5.42
CA GLU A 221 -2.22 9.37 5.64
C GLU A 221 -1.04 9.20 6.59
N TYR A 222 -1.13 8.23 7.46
CA TYR A 222 -0.01 7.65 8.19
C TYR A 222 0.36 6.32 7.54
N VAL A 223 1.67 6.11 7.32
CA VAL A 223 2.24 4.84 6.84
C VAL A 223 3.31 4.37 7.80
N GLY A 224 3.26 3.14 8.20
CA GLY A 224 4.25 2.53 9.08
C GLY A 224 4.68 1.15 8.61
N ASP A 225 5.96 0.99 8.26
CA ASP A 225 6.61 -0.30 8.00
C ASP A 225 7.31 -0.79 9.25
N TYR A 226 7.02 -2.01 9.66
CA TYR A 226 7.55 -2.65 10.85
C TYR A 226 8.30 -3.94 10.49
N PRO A 227 9.56 -3.82 10.03
CA PRO A 227 10.38 -4.98 9.71
C PRO A 227 10.74 -5.75 11.00
N ILE A 228 10.70 -7.08 10.94
CA ILE A 228 11.23 -7.92 12.01
C ILE A 228 12.75 -7.74 12.04
N ASN A 229 13.36 -7.44 13.15
CA ASN A 229 14.80 -7.27 13.36
C ASN A 229 15.41 -5.97 12.78
N ALA A 230 14.59 -4.97 12.45
CA ALA A 230 15.07 -3.63 12.11
C ALA A 230 14.16 -2.56 12.75
N GLY A 231 14.60 -1.31 12.74
CA GLY A 231 13.78 -0.20 13.21
C GLY A 231 12.64 0.11 12.21
N PRO A 232 11.50 0.63 12.69
CA PRO A 232 10.39 0.99 11.82
C PRO A 232 10.75 2.14 10.88
N SER A 233 10.11 2.14 9.70
CA SER A 233 10.09 3.28 8.78
C SER A 233 8.68 3.88 8.81
N GLN A 234 8.56 5.18 9.08
CA GLN A 234 7.27 5.83 9.28
C GLN A 234 7.18 7.11 8.46
N LEU A 235 6.04 7.31 7.81
CA LEU A 235 5.77 8.46 6.95
C LEU A 235 4.44 9.12 7.34
N PHE A 236 4.41 10.43 7.19
CA PHE A 236 3.18 11.20 7.04
C PHE A 236 3.05 11.56 5.56
N ASN A 237 1.95 11.21 4.95
CA ASN A 237 1.63 11.48 3.55
C ASN A 237 0.39 12.37 3.45
N SER A 238 0.33 13.23 2.46
CA SER A 238 -0.83 14.07 2.18
C SER A 238 -0.89 14.38 0.70
N GLY A 239 -2.08 14.54 0.18
CA GLY A 239 -2.25 14.81 -1.23
C GLY A 239 -3.70 14.99 -1.61
N GLY A 240 -3.97 14.80 -2.89
CA GLY A 240 -5.31 14.90 -3.39
C GLY A 240 -5.46 14.32 -4.78
N VAL A 241 -6.71 14.10 -5.13
CA VAL A 241 -7.13 13.62 -6.45
C VAL A 241 -8.06 14.64 -7.09
N TYR A 242 -7.97 14.74 -8.41
CA TYR A 242 -8.91 15.51 -9.22
C TYR A 242 -9.43 14.64 -10.37
N ARG A 243 -10.73 14.40 -10.40
CA ARG A 243 -11.41 13.62 -11.44
C ARG A 243 -11.63 14.47 -12.69
N LEU A 244 -10.99 14.08 -13.77
CA LEU A 244 -11.18 14.70 -15.09
C LEU A 244 -12.53 14.25 -15.70
N SER A 245 -12.86 12.96 -15.52
CA SER A 245 -14.11 12.33 -15.93
C SER A 245 -14.46 11.20 -14.94
N PRO A 246 -15.61 10.54 -15.05
CA PRO A 246 -15.90 9.37 -14.20
C PRO A 246 -14.88 8.23 -14.29
N THR A 247 -14.13 8.14 -15.39
CA THR A 247 -13.15 7.08 -15.65
C THR A 247 -11.70 7.58 -15.70
N GLN A 248 -11.44 8.84 -15.35
CA GLN A 248 -10.08 9.41 -15.41
C GLN A 248 -9.82 10.33 -14.22
N GLN A 249 -8.63 10.23 -13.65
CA GLN A 249 -8.18 11.15 -12.61
C GLN A 249 -6.69 11.46 -12.72
N VAL A 250 -6.34 12.62 -12.19
CA VAL A 250 -4.96 13.00 -11.85
C VAL A 250 -4.83 13.07 -10.35
N ASP A 251 -3.65 12.80 -9.86
CA ASP A 251 -3.34 12.83 -8.44
C ASP A 251 -1.98 13.46 -8.15
N PHE A 252 -1.80 13.94 -6.94
CA PHE A 252 -0.50 14.35 -6.42
C PHE A 252 -0.40 14.04 -4.92
N HIS A 253 0.81 13.85 -4.44
CA HIS A 253 1.07 13.67 -3.02
C HIS A 253 2.45 14.19 -2.60
N VAL A 254 2.58 14.46 -1.32
CA VAL A 254 3.83 14.75 -0.66
C VAL A 254 3.88 13.98 0.66
N ALA A 255 4.97 13.25 0.88
CA ALA A 255 5.19 12.53 2.13
C ALA A 255 6.47 13.00 2.80
N PHE A 256 6.49 12.93 4.14
CA PHE A 256 7.62 13.28 4.98
C PHE A 256 7.94 12.15 5.94
N GLY A 257 9.23 11.85 6.10
CA GLY A 257 9.71 10.88 7.09
C GLY A 257 9.46 11.35 8.51
N LEU A 258 8.86 10.49 9.32
CA LEU A 258 8.64 10.74 10.75
C LEU A 258 9.81 10.20 11.59
N ASN A 259 10.70 9.42 11.00
CA ASN A 259 11.91 8.90 11.62
C ASN A 259 13.05 8.70 10.61
N HIS A 260 14.25 8.43 11.10
CA HIS A 260 15.48 8.33 10.28
C HIS A 260 15.51 7.14 9.31
N ASN A 261 14.67 6.11 9.51
CA ASN A 261 14.59 4.97 8.61
C ASN A 261 13.71 5.24 7.40
N ALA A 262 12.91 6.30 7.44
CA ALA A 262 12.04 6.71 6.34
C ALA A 262 12.77 7.65 5.37
N PRO A 263 12.34 7.76 4.10
CA PRO A 263 12.75 8.85 3.22
C PRO A 263 12.49 10.20 3.88
N SER A 264 13.40 11.18 3.66
CA SER A 264 13.22 12.54 4.20
C SER A 264 11.95 13.18 3.65
N TYR A 265 11.72 12.99 2.35
CA TYR A 265 10.47 13.36 1.68
C TYR A 265 10.29 12.58 0.38
N ILE A 266 9.03 12.52 -0.07
CA ILE A 266 8.62 12.00 -1.38
C ILE A 266 7.64 13.01 -1.97
N VAL A 267 7.74 13.29 -3.26
CA VAL A 267 6.76 14.08 -4.02
C VAL A 267 6.37 13.26 -5.24
N GLY A 268 5.08 13.09 -5.47
CA GLY A 268 4.59 12.28 -6.57
C GLY A 268 3.40 12.91 -7.29
N ILE A 269 3.29 12.56 -8.56
CA ILE A 269 2.13 12.87 -9.41
C ILE A 269 1.70 11.59 -10.13
N GLY A 270 0.43 11.50 -10.45
CA GLY A 270 -0.11 10.34 -11.15
C GLY A 270 -1.26 10.67 -12.09
N TYR A 271 -1.52 9.71 -12.96
CA TYR A 271 -2.67 9.69 -13.85
C TYR A 271 -3.21 8.28 -13.94
N SER A 272 -4.51 8.16 -13.78
CA SER A 272 -5.22 6.88 -13.83
C SER A 272 -6.40 6.95 -14.78
N PHE A 273 -6.67 5.85 -15.48
CA PHE A 273 -7.80 5.74 -16.38
C PHE A 273 -8.40 4.33 -16.38
N ARG A 274 -9.67 4.24 -16.72
CA ARG A 274 -10.43 2.98 -16.82
C ARG A 274 -11.16 2.88 -18.15
N PHE A 275 -11.03 1.74 -18.79
CA PHE A 275 -11.84 1.34 -19.93
C PHE A 275 -12.91 0.35 -19.48
N ASP A 276 -14.17 0.65 -19.74
CA ASP A 276 -15.29 -0.19 -19.37
C ASP A 276 -15.77 -1.02 -20.58
N GLY A 277 -16.31 -2.21 -20.31
CA GLY A 277 -16.97 -3.03 -21.32
C GLY A 277 -16.05 -3.83 -22.26
N LEU A 278 -14.83 -4.17 -21.82
CA LEU A 278 -13.92 -5.06 -22.59
C LEU A 278 -14.52 -6.45 -22.80
N PHE A 279 -15.29 -6.93 -21.84
CA PHE A 279 -16.06 -8.15 -21.98
C PHE A 279 -17.53 -7.77 -21.81
N LYS A 280 -18.39 -8.10 -22.79
CA LYS A 280 -19.82 -8.08 -22.52
C LYS A 280 -20.05 -9.07 -21.39
N SER A 281 -20.50 -8.60 -20.23
CA SER A 281 -20.98 -9.48 -19.17
C SER A 281 -21.88 -10.52 -19.82
N MET A 282 -21.55 -11.80 -19.69
CA MET A 282 -22.49 -12.86 -20.00
C MET A 282 -23.60 -12.83 -18.94
N ARG A 283 -24.43 -11.79 -19.02
CA ARG A 283 -25.70 -11.75 -18.34
C ARG A 283 -26.72 -12.42 -19.32
N ASN A 284 -26.95 -13.68 -19.07
CA ASN A 284 -28.24 -14.31 -19.39
C ASN A 284 -29.09 -14.29 -18.13
#